data_72897c5ebd0b73907e2a801103225f1e
#
_entry.id   72897c5ebd0b73907e2a801103225f1e
#
_cell.length_a   1.000
_cell.length_b   1.000
_cell.length_c   1.000
_cell.angle_alpha   90.00
_cell.angle_beta   90.00
_cell.angle_gamma   90.00
#
_symmetry.space_group_name_H-M   'P 1'
#
loop_
_entity.id
_entity.type
_entity.pdbx_description
1 polymer ?
#
loop_
_entity_poly.entity_id
_entity_poly.type
_entity_poly.pdbx_seq_one_letter_code
_entity_poly.pdbx_strand_id
1 'polypeptide(L)'
;MDLEGKRLLLSGATGGIGRAIADRLAGHGARLVLSSRRREELESLAGSLPGGAQRHEVIVADLADAGAAEKLVTDAGDVDGLVANAALPASGKLEDFSSTEVQRAIRVNFESPILMARAIAPRLAEKGTGHLVFISSLSGKVASPRSALYSSTKFGLRGFAFGLREDMHPHGVGVSIVSPGFVRGAGMFHDAGSKPPPMIGTTTPGKVAGAVVRAIERNRNEITVAPRRQRFVAEIGYRHPEFAAWVQRRGGAERIASELAAGQADKR
;
A
#
# COMPACT_ATOMS: atom_id res chain seq x y z
N MET A 1 11.84 -12.58 -9.00
CA MET A 1 11.51 -12.21 -10.41
C MET A 1 12.39 -11.03 -10.79
N ASP A 2 13.11 -11.11 -11.90
CA ASP A 2 13.77 -9.96 -12.49
C ASP A 2 12.73 -8.94 -12.98
N LEU A 3 13.06 -7.66 -12.94
CA LEU A 3 12.13 -6.58 -13.31
C LEU A 3 12.31 -6.09 -14.75
N GLU A 4 13.45 -6.39 -15.39
CA GLU A 4 13.72 -5.95 -16.76
C GLU A 4 12.68 -6.46 -17.75
N GLY A 5 12.04 -5.57 -18.48
CA GLY A 5 10.99 -5.85 -19.45
C GLY A 5 9.64 -6.30 -18.87
N LYS A 6 9.53 -6.53 -17.56
CA LYS A 6 8.28 -6.96 -16.91
C LYS A 6 7.23 -5.88 -16.91
N ARG A 7 5.99 -6.26 -17.19
CA ARG A 7 4.83 -5.36 -17.21
C ARG A 7 4.07 -5.46 -15.89
N LEU A 8 4.04 -4.36 -15.12
CA LEU A 8 3.46 -4.33 -13.76
C LEU A 8 2.31 -3.32 -13.68
N LEU A 9 1.20 -3.75 -13.09
CA LEU A 9 0.10 -2.85 -12.73
C LEU A 9 0.40 -2.20 -11.37
N LEU A 10 0.40 -0.86 -11.33
CA LEU A 10 0.57 -0.07 -10.12
C LEU A 10 -0.69 0.77 -9.85
N SER A 11 -1.43 0.46 -8.79
CA SER A 11 -2.54 1.28 -8.34
C SER A 11 -2.09 2.39 -7.40
N GLY A 12 -2.80 3.53 -7.41
CA GLY A 12 -2.44 4.69 -6.59
C GLY A 12 -1.10 5.33 -7.00
N ALA A 13 -0.78 5.28 -8.28
CA ALA A 13 0.51 5.69 -8.85
C ALA A 13 0.82 7.18 -8.63
N THR A 14 -0.17 8.07 -8.59
CA THR A 14 0.03 9.52 -8.42
C THR A 14 0.25 9.97 -6.98
N GLY A 15 -0.02 9.12 -5.98
CA GLY A 15 0.35 9.40 -4.59
C GLY A 15 1.86 9.42 -4.38
N GLY A 16 2.35 10.12 -3.37
CA GLY A 16 3.79 10.31 -3.20
C GLY A 16 4.59 9.00 -3.01
N ILE A 17 4.02 7.98 -2.38
CA ILE A 17 4.61 6.64 -2.31
C ILE A 17 4.52 5.97 -3.69
N GLY A 18 3.38 6.08 -4.38
CA GLY A 18 3.15 5.52 -5.70
C GLY A 18 4.14 6.06 -6.75
N ARG A 19 4.36 7.38 -6.77
CA ARG A 19 5.38 8.02 -7.64
C ARG A 19 6.77 7.47 -7.41
N ALA A 20 7.18 7.33 -6.15
CA ALA A 20 8.49 6.77 -5.81
C ALA A 20 8.60 5.28 -6.20
N ILE A 21 7.51 4.51 -6.09
CA ILE A 21 7.46 3.11 -6.54
C ILE A 21 7.56 3.05 -8.07
N ALA A 22 6.80 3.89 -8.79
CA ALA A 22 6.83 3.97 -10.25
C ALA A 22 8.25 4.28 -10.76
N ASP A 23 8.87 5.33 -10.23
CA ASP A 23 10.24 5.73 -10.60
C ASP A 23 11.24 4.60 -10.35
N ARG A 24 11.16 3.95 -9.18
CA ARG A 24 12.09 2.87 -8.84
C ARG A 24 11.89 1.63 -9.70
N LEU A 25 10.66 1.22 -10.00
CA LEU A 25 10.38 0.07 -10.86
C LEU A 25 10.77 0.34 -12.31
N ALA A 26 10.47 1.52 -12.85
CA ALA A 26 10.87 1.93 -14.18
C ALA A 26 12.40 2.02 -14.31
N GLY A 27 13.10 2.51 -13.26
CA GLY A 27 14.56 2.52 -13.19
C GLY A 27 15.21 1.12 -13.14
N HIS A 28 14.46 0.07 -12.81
CA HIS A 28 14.85 -1.34 -12.91
C HIS A 28 14.35 -2.00 -14.21
N GLY A 29 13.97 -1.22 -15.21
CA GLY A 29 13.59 -1.71 -16.53
C GLY A 29 12.15 -2.21 -16.65
N ALA A 30 11.29 -2.07 -15.64
CA ALA A 30 9.90 -2.47 -15.74
C ALA A 30 9.09 -1.52 -16.66
N ARG A 31 8.09 -2.08 -17.34
CA ARG A 31 7.02 -1.34 -18.01
C ARG A 31 5.83 -1.27 -17.06
N LEU A 32 5.22 -0.09 -16.93
CA LEU A 32 4.18 0.12 -15.93
C LEU A 32 2.84 0.42 -16.60
N VAL A 33 1.79 -0.18 -16.04
CA VAL A 33 0.42 0.27 -16.18
C VAL A 33 0.11 1.06 -14.92
N LEU A 34 0.06 2.39 -15.06
CA LEU A 34 -0.13 3.33 -13.95
C LEU A 34 -1.61 3.63 -13.78
N SER A 35 -2.15 3.45 -12.58
CA SER A 35 -3.55 3.75 -12.32
C SER A 35 -3.75 4.66 -11.11
N SER A 36 -4.61 5.65 -11.30
CA SER A 36 -5.20 6.51 -10.27
C SER A 36 -6.44 7.22 -10.82
N ARG A 37 -7.03 8.13 -10.04
CA ARG A 37 -8.21 8.91 -10.44
C ARG A 37 -7.89 10.13 -11.33
N ARG A 38 -6.65 10.60 -11.34
CA ARG A 38 -6.23 11.88 -11.94
C ARG A 38 -5.44 11.63 -13.21
N ARG A 39 -6.09 11.82 -14.36
CA ARG A 39 -5.51 11.56 -15.69
C ARG A 39 -4.24 12.38 -15.94
N GLU A 40 -4.32 13.69 -15.81
CA GLU A 40 -3.20 14.60 -16.11
C GLU A 40 -1.95 14.27 -15.29
N GLU A 41 -2.13 13.92 -13.99
CA GLU A 41 -1.02 13.53 -13.14
C GLU A 41 -0.42 12.16 -13.52
N LEU A 42 -1.24 11.24 -14.03
CA LEU A 42 -0.77 9.95 -14.54
C LEU A 42 0.06 10.14 -15.81
N GLU A 43 -0.44 10.95 -16.74
CA GLU A 43 0.23 11.26 -18.02
C GLU A 43 1.56 11.98 -17.78
N SER A 44 1.57 12.97 -16.88
CA SER A 44 2.77 13.66 -16.43
C SER A 44 3.77 12.69 -15.78
N LEU A 45 3.29 11.77 -14.92
CA LEU A 45 4.13 10.77 -14.31
C LEU A 45 4.72 9.83 -15.37
N ALA A 46 3.91 9.27 -16.26
CA ALA A 46 4.37 8.37 -17.32
C ALA A 46 5.45 9.03 -18.19
N GLY A 47 5.26 10.32 -18.54
CA GLY A 47 6.23 11.09 -19.31
C GLY A 47 7.55 11.33 -18.59
N SER A 48 7.55 11.41 -17.26
CA SER A 48 8.73 11.66 -16.43
C SER A 48 9.55 10.41 -16.10
N LEU A 49 8.99 9.22 -16.26
CA LEU A 49 9.67 7.96 -15.94
C LEU A 49 10.70 7.56 -17.01
N PRO A 50 11.73 6.78 -16.66
CA PRO A 50 12.67 6.19 -17.62
C PRO A 50 11.96 5.46 -18.77
N GLY A 51 12.18 5.89 -20.00
CA GLY A 51 11.52 5.38 -21.21
C GLY A 51 10.29 6.19 -21.64
N GLY A 52 9.84 7.16 -20.83
CA GLY A 52 8.77 8.11 -21.18
C GLY A 52 7.40 7.46 -21.36
N ALA A 53 6.44 8.27 -21.82
CA ALA A 53 5.04 7.86 -22.01
C ALA A 53 4.85 6.72 -23.05
N GLN A 54 5.85 6.47 -23.91
CA GLN A 54 5.77 5.37 -24.88
C GLN A 54 5.99 3.99 -24.22
N ARG A 55 6.65 3.95 -23.07
CA ARG A 55 6.94 2.72 -22.33
C ARG A 55 5.93 2.41 -21.23
N HIS A 56 5.17 3.39 -20.80
CA HIS A 56 4.25 3.29 -19.67
C HIS A 56 2.82 3.64 -20.10
N GLU A 57 1.86 2.83 -19.65
CA GLU A 57 0.44 3.00 -19.95
C GLU A 57 -0.27 3.68 -18.78
N VAL A 58 -1.36 4.36 -19.08
CA VAL A 58 -2.18 5.08 -18.10
C VAL A 58 -3.61 4.59 -18.16
N ILE A 59 -4.16 4.16 -17.02
CA ILE A 59 -5.56 3.79 -16.87
C ILE A 59 -6.16 4.56 -15.69
N VAL A 60 -7.19 5.36 -15.98
CA VAL A 60 -7.92 6.10 -14.95
C VAL A 60 -8.94 5.17 -14.30
N ALA A 61 -8.87 5.03 -12.98
CA ALA A 61 -9.84 4.26 -12.20
C ALA A 61 -10.03 4.87 -10.81
N ASP A 62 -11.29 5.00 -10.36
CA ASP A 62 -11.60 5.21 -8.94
C ASP A 62 -11.94 3.86 -8.31
N LEU A 63 -11.04 3.34 -7.50
CA LEU A 63 -11.23 2.06 -6.80
C LEU A 63 -12.30 2.13 -5.69
N ALA A 64 -12.93 3.29 -5.48
CA ALA A 64 -14.11 3.42 -4.65
C ALA A 64 -15.39 2.99 -5.39
N ASP A 65 -15.36 2.94 -6.72
CA ASP A 65 -16.50 2.52 -7.52
C ASP A 65 -16.61 0.99 -7.58
N ALA A 66 -17.85 0.50 -7.57
CA ALA A 66 -18.10 -0.93 -7.70
C ALA A 66 -17.64 -1.45 -9.08
N GLY A 67 -16.95 -2.59 -9.10
CA GLY A 67 -16.44 -3.19 -10.32
C GLY A 67 -15.17 -2.53 -10.90
N ALA A 68 -14.74 -1.39 -10.36
CA ALA A 68 -13.58 -0.67 -10.89
C ALA A 68 -12.27 -1.47 -10.76
N ALA A 69 -12.13 -2.29 -9.74
CA ALA A 69 -10.94 -3.12 -9.53
C ALA A 69 -10.79 -4.20 -10.62
N GLU A 70 -11.87 -4.92 -10.92
CA GLU A 70 -11.89 -5.93 -11.98
C GLU A 70 -11.76 -5.31 -13.36
N LYS A 71 -12.47 -4.19 -13.59
CA LYS A 71 -12.34 -3.44 -14.85
C LYS A 71 -10.91 -2.96 -15.08
N LEU A 72 -10.25 -2.41 -14.05
CA LEU A 72 -8.85 -2.00 -14.14
C LEU A 72 -7.93 -3.15 -14.56
N VAL A 73 -8.11 -4.34 -14.01
CA VAL A 73 -7.34 -5.53 -14.40
C VAL A 73 -7.64 -5.96 -15.82
N THR A 74 -8.90 -5.89 -16.24
CA THR A 74 -9.31 -6.21 -17.61
C THR A 74 -8.68 -5.24 -18.62
N ASP A 75 -8.77 -3.94 -18.35
CA ASP A 75 -8.20 -2.90 -19.20
C ASP A 75 -6.65 -2.95 -19.21
N ALA A 76 -6.04 -3.34 -18.10
CA ALA A 76 -4.59 -3.55 -18.02
C ALA A 76 -4.10 -4.74 -18.83
N GLY A 77 -4.98 -5.67 -19.18
CA GLY A 77 -4.63 -6.83 -20.00
C GLY A 77 -3.64 -7.77 -19.33
N ASP A 78 -2.65 -8.24 -20.08
CA ASP A 78 -1.65 -9.17 -19.59
C ASP A 78 -0.54 -8.46 -18.82
N VAL A 79 -0.40 -8.78 -17.53
CA VAL A 79 0.64 -8.23 -16.65
C VAL A 79 1.45 -9.36 -16.00
N ASP A 80 2.70 -9.08 -15.64
CA ASP A 80 3.58 -10.00 -14.91
C ASP A 80 3.48 -9.80 -13.39
N GLY A 81 2.73 -8.79 -12.93
CA GLY A 81 2.51 -8.57 -11.52
C GLY A 81 1.68 -7.35 -11.18
N LEU A 82 1.39 -7.23 -9.89
CA LEU A 82 0.58 -6.16 -9.29
C LEU A 82 1.33 -5.52 -8.14
N VAL A 83 1.29 -4.18 -8.08
CA VAL A 83 1.60 -3.42 -6.87
C VAL A 83 0.33 -2.69 -6.42
N ALA A 84 -0.38 -3.26 -5.46
CA ALA A 84 -1.58 -2.68 -4.86
C ALA A 84 -1.17 -1.65 -3.81
N ASN A 85 -1.09 -0.38 -4.22
CA ASN A 85 -0.65 0.74 -3.37
C ASN A 85 -1.75 1.75 -3.07
N ALA A 86 -2.83 1.80 -3.85
CA ALA A 86 -3.94 2.71 -3.58
C ALA A 86 -4.50 2.52 -2.16
N ALA A 87 -4.73 3.62 -1.46
CA ALA A 87 -5.36 3.60 -0.16
C ALA A 87 -5.99 4.97 0.16
N LEU A 88 -7.07 4.95 0.94
CA LEU A 88 -7.69 6.13 1.53
C LEU A 88 -7.31 6.26 3.01
N PRO A 89 -7.20 7.48 3.54
CA PRO A 89 -7.10 7.69 4.97
C PRO A 89 -8.39 7.25 5.67
N ALA A 90 -8.24 6.59 6.82
CA ALA A 90 -9.36 6.13 7.64
C ALA A 90 -9.00 6.23 9.14
N SER A 91 -8.34 7.34 9.50
CA SER A 91 -8.03 7.69 10.89
C SER A 91 -9.10 8.64 11.43
N GLY A 92 -9.61 8.36 12.63
CA GLY A 92 -10.66 9.10 13.29
C GLY A 92 -11.35 8.23 14.33
N LYS A 93 -12.25 8.81 15.13
CA LYS A 93 -13.17 8.03 15.94
C LYS A 93 -14.17 7.34 15.03
N LEU A 94 -14.61 6.15 15.40
CA LEU A 94 -15.52 5.37 14.54
C LEU A 94 -16.84 6.11 14.30
N GLU A 95 -17.35 6.79 15.33
CA GLU A 95 -18.57 7.59 15.27
C GLU A 95 -18.47 8.81 14.33
N ASP A 96 -17.26 9.27 13.99
CA ASP A 96 -17.05 10.40 13.09
C ASP A 96 -17.19 10.00 11.59
N PHE A 97 -17.29 8.71 11.29
CA PHE A 97 -17.43 8.21 9.93
C PHE A 97 -18.89 7.92 9.57
N SER A 98 -19.35 8.45 8.46
CA SER A 98 -20.58 8.00 7.84
C SER A 98 -20.45 6.56 7.33
N SER A 99 -21.58 5.86 7.17
CA SER A 99 -21.59 4.50 6.58
C SER A 99 -20.94 4.47 5.20
N THR A 100 -21.12 5.52 4.40
CA THR A 100 -20.51 5.66 3.06
C THR A 100 -18.99 5.75 3.14
N GLU A 101 -18.45 6.54 4.07
CA GLU A 101 -17.00 6.65 4.29
C GLU A 101 -16.39 5.34 4.77
N VAL A 102 -17.07 4.62 5.67
CA VAL A 102 -16.66 3.28 6.12
C VAL A 102 -16.59 2.32 4.94
N GLN A 103 -17.65 2.24 4.13
CA GLN A 103 -17.71 1.37 2.94
C GLN A 103 -16.62 1.73 1.93
N ARG A 104 -16.42 3.02 1.67
CA ARG A 104 -15.39 3.52 0.74
C ARG A 104 -13.98 3.17 1.22
N ALA A 105 -13.69 3.35 2.50
CA ALA A 105 -12.39 2.99 3.07
C ALA A 105 -12.13 1.48 2.98
N ILE A 106 -13.11 0.65 3.30
CA ILE A 106 -13.01 -0.82 3.18
C ILE A 106 -12.80 -1.20 1.71
N ARG A 107 -13.60 -0.63 0.80
CA ARG A 107 -13.50 -0.94 -0.64
C ARG A 107 -12.10 -0.63 -1.19
N VAL A 108 -11.60 0.57 -0.99
CA VAL A 108 -10.30 0.97 -1.55
C VAL A 108 -9.12 0.27 -0.85
N ASN A 109 -9.15 0.17 0.49
CA ASN A 109 -7.99 -0.29 1.24
C ASN A 109 -7.89 -1.82 1.37
N PHE A 110 -8.99 -2.55 1.13
CA PHE A 110 -9.05 -3.98 1.38
C PHE A 110 -9.72 -4.76 0.25
N GLU A 111 -10.96 -4.42 -0.13
CA GLU A 111 -11.70 -5.16 -1.16
C GLU A 111 -11.01 -5.07 -2.54
N SER A 112 -10.69 -3.87 -3.01
CA SER A 112 -10.09 -3.66 -4.33
C SER A 112 -8.74 -4.36 -4.52
N PRO A 113 -7.79 -4.34 -3.57
CA PRO A 113 -6.59 -5.17 -3.64
C PRO A 113 -6.87 -6.66 -3.78
N ILE A 114 -7.88 -7.18 -3.09
CA ILE A 114 -8.29 -8.59 -3.16
C ILE A 114 -8.88 -8.90 -4.53
N LEU A 115 -9.79 -8.08 -5.04
CA LEU A 115 -10.42 -8.27 -6.34
C LEU A 115 -9.42 -8.18 -7.50
N MET A 116 -8.48 -7.23 -7.44
CA MET A 116 -7.37 -7.17 -8.41
C MET A 116 -6.53 -8.45 -8.36
N ALA A 117 -6.15 -8.92 -7.17
CA ALA A 117 -5.39 -10.15 -7.01
C ALA A 117 -6.16 -11.37 -7.53
N ARG A 118 -7.46 -11.48 -7.20
CA ARG A 118 -8.35 -12.54 -7.68
C ARG A 118 -8.38 -12.61 -9.22
N ALA A 119 -8.37 -11.46 -9.89
CA ALA A 119 -8.42 -11.41 -11.34
C ALA A 119 -7.06 -11.68 -12.02
N ILE A 120 -5.93 -11.38 -11.34
CA ILE A 120 -4.57 -11.54 -11.89
C ILE A 120 -3.97 -12.90 -11.56
N ALA A 121 -4.17 -13.41 -10.33
CA ALA A 121 -3.48 -14.58 -9.81
C ALA A 121 -3.62 -15.85 -10.69
N PRO A 122 -4.80 -16.20 -11.25
CA PRO A 122 -4.93 -17.36 -12.13
C PRO A 122 -4.03 -17.28 -13.36
N ARG A 123 -3.94 -16.10 -14.00
CA ARG A 123 -3.08 -15.89 -15.17
C ARG A 123 -1.60 -16.03 -14.84
N LEU A 124 -1.18 -15.55 -13.67
CA LEU A 124 0.20 -15.74 -13.21
C LEU A 124 0.50 -17.20 -12.88
N ALA A 125 -0.46 -17.91 -12.30
CA ALA A 125 -0.35 -19.35 -12.02
C ALA A 125 -0.18 -20.17 -13.31
N GLU A 126 -0.95 -19.86 -14.35
CA GLU A 126 -0.81 -20.47 -15.67
C GLU A 126 0.55 -20.19 -16.31
N LYS A 127 1.09 -18.98 -16.13
CA LYS A 127 2.43 -18.61 -16.60
C LYS A 127 3.57 -19.26 -15.79
N GLY A 128 3.29 -19.79 -14.61
CA GLY A 128 4.30 -20.33 -13.69
C GLY A 128 5.24 -19.26 -13.11
N THR A 129 4.91 -17.97 -13.24
CA THR A 129 5.75 -16.86 -12.78
C THR A 129 4.93 -15.58 -12.59
N GLY A 130 5.39 -14.72 -11.71
CA GLY A 130 4.78 -13.42 -11.45
C GLY A 130 4.95 -12.99 -10.01
N HIS A 131 4.48 -11.74 -9.69
CA HIS A 131 4.58 -11.26 -8.33
C HIS A 131 3.45 -10.29 -7.95
N LEU A 132 2.85 -10.49 -6.80
CA LEU A 132 1.84 -9.62 -6.21
C LEU A 132 2.42 -8.92 -4.98
N VAL A 133 2.39 -7.58 -4.95
CA VAL A 133 2.85 -6.78 -3.81
C VAL A 133 1.69 -5.96 -3.26
N PHE A 134 1.46 -6.05 -1.96
CA PHE A 134 0.47 -5.27 -1.24
C PHE A 134 1.14 -4.25 -0.32
N ILE A 135 0.74 -2.99 -0.43
CA ILE A 135 1.23 -1.94 0.47
C ILE A 135 0.29 -1.86 1.67
N SER A 136 0.78 -2.36 2.80
CA SER A 136 0.12 -2.29 4.09
C SER A 136 0.64 -1.09 4.91
N SER A 137 0.78 -1.26 6.20
CA SER A 137 1.27 -0.28 7.18
C SER A 137 1.76 -1.00 8.43
N LEU A 138 2.52 -0.34 9.29
CA LEU A 138 2.69 -0.79 10.67
C LEU A 138 1.35 -0.91 11.41
N SER A 139 0.33 -0.13 11.00
CA SER A 139 -1.05 -0.27 11.49
C SER A 139 -1.71 -1.60 11.10
N GLY A 140 -1.11 -2.41 10.24
CA GLY A 140 -1.47 -3.81 9.97
C GLY A 140 -0.78 -4.81 10.90
N LYS A 141 0.00 -4.35 11.88
CA LYS A 141 0.65 -5.15 12.92
C LYS A 141 0.25 -4.74 14.32
N VAL A 142 0.07 -3.45 14.53
CA VAL A 142 -0.31 -2.86 15.83
C VAL A 142 -1.35 -1.78 15.59
N ALA A 143 -2.50 -1.91 16.25
CA ALA A 143 -3.51 -0.87 16.26
C ALA A 143 -3.09 0.29 17.17
N SER A 144 -3.55 1.48 16.84
CA SER A 144 -3.37 2.69 17.65
C SER A 144 -4.71 3.41 17.86
N PRO A 145 -4.82 4.32 18.84
CA PRO A 145 -6.02 5.13 19.00
C PRO A 145 -6.46 5.76 17.67
N ARG A 146 -7.76 5.92 17.48
CA ARG A 146 -8.36 6.53 16.27
C ARG A 146 -7.95 5.89 14.94
N SER A 147 -7.50 4.64 14.95
CA SER A 147 -7.13 3.91 13.73
C SER A 147 -7.92 2.61 13.54
N ALA A 148 -9.03 2.42 14.25
CA ALA A 148 -9.79 1.19 14.21
C ALA A 148 -10.14 0.76 12.77
N LEU A 149 -10.73 1.66 11.98
CA LEU A 149 -11.10 1.39 10.60
C LEU A 149 -9.87 1.20 9.70
N TYR A 150 -8.85 2.04 9.82
CA TYR A 150 -7.63 1.90 9.03
C TYR A 150 -6.88 0.62 9.38
N SER A 151 -6.69 0.36 10.66
CA SER A 151 -6.00 -0.85 11.14
C SER A 151 -6.72 -2.12 10.70
N SER A 152 -8.05 -2.19 10.79
CA SER A 152 -8.80 -3.37 10.35
C SER A 152 -8.52 -3.70 8.89
N THR A 153 -8.51 -2.70 7.99
CA THR A 153 -8.19 -2.93 6.57
C THR A 153 -6.75 -3.41 6.35
N LYS A 154 -5.79 -2.87 7.11
CA LYS A 154 -4.37 -3.21 6.94
C LYS A 154 -3.97 -4.53 7.62
N PHE A 155 -4.62 -4.92 8.73
CA PHE A 155 -4.51 -6.26 9.31
C PHE A 155 -5.15 -7.31 8.38
N GLY A 156 -6.36 -7.04 7.87
CA GLY A 156 -7.02 -7.93 6.92
C GLY A 156 -6.18 -8.14 5.66
N LEU A 157 -5.64 -7.06 5.08
CA LEU A 157 -4.78 -7.15 3.90
C LEU A 157 -3.51 -7.95 4.16
N ARG A 158 -2.94 -7.85 5.37
CA ARG A 158 -1.77 -8.64 5.78
C ARG A 158 -2.10 -10.13 5.88
N GLY A 159 -3.22 -10.47 6.51
CA GLY A 159 -3.69 -11.85 6.59
C GLY A 159 -3.98 -12.45 5.21
N PHE A 160 -4.68 -11.68 4.37
CA PHE A 160 -4.95 -12.07 2.98
C PHE A 160 -3.66 -12.36 2.19
N ALA A 161 -2.67 -11.46 2.27
CA ALA A 161 -1.41 -11.64 1.54
C ALA A 161 -0.64 -12.89 1.99
N PHE A 162 -0.69 -13.23 3.27
CA PHE A 162 -0.05 -14.45 3.77
C PHE A 162 -0.75 -15.71 3.29
N GLY A 163 -2.09 -15.77 3.34
CA GLY A 163 -2.85 -16.89 2.81
C GLY A 163 -2.62 -17.06 1.31
N LEU A 164 -2.78 -15.99 0.54
CA LEU A 164 -2.56 -16.01 -0.90
C LEU A 164 -1.13 -16.44 -1.28
N ARG A 165 -0.14 -16.13 -0.46
CA ARG A 165 1.24 -16.57 -0.70
C ARG A 165 1.36 -18.09 -0.69
N GLU A 166 0.74 -18.74 0.27
CA GLU A 166 0.77 -20.21 0.37
C GLU A 166 0.01 -20.84 -0.82
N ASP A 167 -1.12 -20.26 -1.21
CA ASP A 167 -1.90 -20.73 -2.37
C ASP A 167 -1.12 -20.58 -3.67
N MET A 168 -0.34 -19.52 -3.83
CA MET A 168 0.39 -19.20 -5.05
C MET A 168 1.80 -19.81 -5.12
N HIS A 169 2.34 -20.26 -4.00
CA HIS A 169 3.67 -20.84 -3.92
C HIS A 169 3.88 -22.06 -4.85
N PRO A 170 2.94 -23.03 -4.94
CA PRO A 170 3.07 -24.19 -5.85
C PRO A 170 3.12 -23.78 -7.33
N HIS A 171 2.62 -22.59 -7.66
CA HIS A 171 2.57 -22.05 -9.01
C HIS A 171 3.77 -21.17 -9.39
N GLY A 172 4.79 -21.07 -8.53
CA GLY A 172 5.95 -20.23 -8.80
C GLY A 172 5.70 -18.71 -8.74
N VAL A 173 4.54 -18.28 -8.21
CA VAL A 173 4.14 -16.88 -8.10
C VAL A 173 4.44 -16.34 -6.70
N GLY A 174 5.16 -15.23 -6.67
CA GLY A 174 5.50 -14.55 -5.42
C GLY A 174 4.34 -13.69 -4.91
N VAL A 175 4.17 -13.64 -3.59
CA VAL A 175 3.29 -12.68 -2.92
C VAL A 175 4.04 -12.03 -1.77
N SER A 176 4.00 -10.71 -1.72
CA SER A 176 4.72 -9.93 -0.71
C SER A 176 3.86 -8.84 -0.11
N ILE A 177 4.14 -8.53 1.16
CA ILE A 177 3.58 -7.36 1.82
C ILE A 177 4.69 -6.39 2.24
N VAL A 178 4.50 -5.11 1.95
CA VAL A 178 5.37 -4.03 2.40
C VAL A 178 4.62 -3.19 3.41
N SER A 179 5.18 -3.07 4.62
CA SER A 179 4.55 -2.41 5.77
C SER A 179 5.36 -1.16 6.17
N PRO A 180 5.04 0.02 5.60
CA PRO A 180 5.68 1.28 5.99
C PRO A 180 5.28 1.71 7.41
N GLY A 181 6.22 2.37 8.11
CA GLY A 181 5.92 3.21 9.28
C GLY A 181 5.53 4.63 8.86
N PHE A 182 5.82 5.61 9.72
CA PHE A 182 5.60 7.03 9.40
C PHE A 182 6.51 7.46 8.23
N VAL A 183 5.90 7.81 7.10
CA VAL A 183 6.61 8.27 5.90
C VAL A 183 6.64 9.79 5.90
N ARG A 184 7.84 10.39 5.82
CA ARG A 184 8.03 11.84 5.68
C ARG A 184 8.13 12.23 4.20
N GLY A 185 7.73 13.45 3.88
CA GLY A 185 7.86 14.03 2.55
C GLY A 185 6.79 13.58 1.55
N ALA A 186 5.97 12.60 1.88
CA ALA A 186 4.81 12.20 1.09
C ALA A 186 3.93 11.18 1.83
N GLY A 187 2.69 11.01 1.33
CA GLY A 187 1.72 10.04 1.85
C GLY A 187 0.89 10.57 3.02
N MET A 188 -0.09 9.78 3.44
CA MET A 188 -1.17 10.19 4.35
C MET A 188 -0.70 10.89 5.63
N PHE A 189 0.43 10.46 6.19
CA PHE A 189 0.98 11.05 7.42
C PHE A 189 1.56 12.47 7.17
N HIS A 190 2.31 12.63 6.08
CA HIS A 190 2.86 13.92 5.67
C HIS A 190 1.75 14.89 5.25
N ASP A 191 0.79 14.41 4.46
CA ASP A 191 -0.30 15.21 3.90
C ASP A 191 -1.30 15.69 4.96
N ALA A 192 -1.30 15.05 6.13
CA ALA A 192 -2.05 15.49 7.32
C ALA A 192 -1.31 16.55 8.15
N GLY A 193 -0.08 16.94 7.78
CA GLY A 193 0.73 17.87 8.55
C GLY A 193 1.20 17.36 9.92
N SER A 194 0.99 16.07 10.19
CA SER A 194 1.28 15.48 11.51
C SER A 194 2.77 15.27 11.72
N LYS A 195 3.23 15.47 12.96
CA LYS A 195 4.63 15.23 13.35
C LYS A 195 4.73 13.89 14.08
N PRO A 196 5.74 13.05 13.75
CA PRO A 196 5.94 11.80 14.48
C PRO A 196 6.33 12.09 15.94
N PRO A 197 6.05 11.17 16.87
CA PRO A 197 6.53 11.30 18.23
C PRO A 197 8.05 11.49 18.24
N PRO A 198 8.58 12.33 19.15
CA PRO A 198 10.02 12.46 19.35
C PRO A 198 10.67 11.07 19.50
N MET A 199 11.86 10.88 18.91
CA MET A 199 12.64 9.63 18.99
C MET A 199 12.10 8.41 18.19
N ILE A 200 10.89 8.42 17.65
CA ILE A 200 10.37 7.30 16.88
C ILE A 200 10.92 7.30 15.44
N GLY A 201 11.16 8.49 14.90
CA GLY A 201 11.73 8.68 13.57
C GLY A 201 10.74 8.42 12.43
N THR A 202 11.20 8.54 11.18
CA THR A 202 10.40 8.38 9.97
C THR A 202 11.16 7.59 8.91
N THR A 203 10.43 7.06 7.94
CA THR A 203 11.00 6.53 6.69
C THR A 203 10.72 7.49 5.53
N THR A 204 11.13 7.13 4.31
CA THR A 204 10.94 7.94 3.09
C THR A 204 10.25 7.13 2.00
N PRO A 205 9.57 7.77 1.01
CA PRO A 205 8.99 7.09 -0.13
C PRO A 205 10.00 6.23 -0.89
N GLY A 206 11.23 6.73 -1.10
CA GLY A 206 12.29 5.99 -1.77
C GLY A 206 12.73 4.70 -1.04
N LYS A 207 12.67 4.67 0.31
CA LYS A 207 12.91 3.44 1.08
C LYS A 207 11.78 2.44 0.92
N VAL A 208 10.53 2.92 0.82
CA VAL A 208 9.36 2.05 0.55
C VAL A 208 9.47 1.48 -0.85
N ALA A 209 9.77 2.30 -1.85
CA ALA A 209 9.99 1.87 -3.23
C ALA A 209 11.12 0.82 -3.35
N GLY A 210 12.27 1.06 -2.71
CA GLY A 210 13.35 0.07 -2.65
C GLY A 210 12.96 -1.22 -1.93
N ALA A 211 11.99 -1.19 -1.01
CA ALA A 211 11.45 -2.41 -0.39
C ALA A 211 10.55 -3.17 -1.35
N VAL A 212 9.76 -2.48 -2.19
CA VAL A 212 8.94 -3.12 -3.25
C VAL A 212 9.83 -3.88 -4.23
N VAL A 213 10.89 -3.25 -4.73
CA VAL A 213 11.86 -3.92 -5.62
C VAL A 213 12.45 -5.16 -4.94
N ARG A 214 12.98 -5.02 -3.71
CA ARG A 214 13.54 -6.18 -2.98
C ARG A 214 12.51 -7.28 -2.71
N ALA A 215 11.23 -6.91 -2.49
CA ALA A 215 10.15 -7.87 -2.28
C ALA A 215 9.97 -8.73 -3.53
N ILE A 216 9.95 -8.11 -4.71
CA ILE A 216 9.79 -8.78 -6.00
C ILE A 216 11.02 -9.63 -6.33
N GLU A 217 12.22 -9.02 -6.36
CA GLU A 217 13.44 -9.69 -6.78
C GLU A 217 13.86 -10.86 -5.88
N ARG A 218 13.66 -10.70 -4.55
CA ARG A 218 14.07 -11.69 -3.56
C ARG A 218 12.92 -12.54 -3.01
N ASN A 219 11.73 -12.41 -3.57
CA ASN A 219 10.51 -13.11 -3.16
C ASN A 219 10.28 -13.06 -1.65
N ARG A 220 10.42 -11.86 -1.03
CA ARG A 220 10.27 -11.70 0.43
C ARG A 220 8.81 -11.69 0.82
N ASN A 221 8.45 -12.50 1.82
CA ASN A 221 7.11 -12.56 2.36
C ASN A 221 6.64 -11.21 2.92
N GLU A 222 7.42 -10.62 3.85
CA GLU A 222 7.09 -9.33 4.45
C GLU A 222 8.34 -8.45 4.60
N ILE A 223 8.21 -7.16 4.26
CA ILE A 223 9.25 -6.15 4.51
C ILE A 223 8.66 -4.98 5.29
N THR A 224 9.10 -4.81 6.53
CA THR A 224 8.76 -3.64 7.35
C THR A 224 9.74 -2.50 7.07
N VAL A 225 9.22 -1.36 6.60
CA VAL A 225 10.00 -0.18 6.22
C VAL A 225 9.82 0.92 7.27
N ALA A 226 10.54 0.81 8.36
CA ALA A 226 10.48 1.73 9.48
C ALA A 226 11.84 1.79 10.21
N PRO A 227 12.12 2.87 10.97
CA PRO A 227 13.26 2.92 11.87
C PRO A 227 13.26 1.76 12.86
N ARG A 228 14.45 1.35 13.31
CA ARG A 228 14.61 0.21 14.21
C ARG A 228 13.71 0.30 15.46
N ARG A 229 13.57 1.49 16.05
CA ARG A 229 12.72 1.73 17.22
C ARG A 229 11.23 1.49 16.91
N GLN A 230 10.71 1.99 15.79
CA GLN A 230 9.33 1.70 15.38
C GLN A 230 9.09 0.21 15.17
N ARG A 231 10.03 -0.47 14.51
CA ARG A 231 9.94 -1.92 14.27
C ARG A 231 9.90 -2.71 15.59
N PHE A 232 10.75 -2.34 16.53
CA PHE A 232 10.80 -2.96 17.86
C PHE A 232 9.50 -2.76 18.65
N VAL A 233 8.99 -1.51 18.68
CA VAL A 233 7.71 -1.19 19.34
C VAL A 233 6.54 -1.93 18.67
N ALA A 234 6.53 -2.01 17.34
CA ALA A 234 5.50 -2.75 16.62
C ALA A 234 5.57 -4.27 16.89
N GLU A 235 6.76 -4.83 16.99
CA GLU A 235 6.95 -6.26 17.29
C GLU A 235 6.49 -6.60 18.72
N ILE A 236 6.86 -5.77 19.70
CA ILE A 236 6.37 -5.92 21.07
C ILE A 236 4.84 -5.78 21.11
N GLY A 237 4.31 -4.77 20.43
CA GLY A 237 2.87 -4.52 20.40
C GLY A 237 2.08 -5.65 19.73
N TYR A 238 2.65 -6.28 18.73
CA TYR A 238 2.07 -7.47 18.11
C TYR A 238 2.00 -8.66 19.07
N ARG A 239 3.07 -8.90 19.84
CA ARG A 239 3.15 -10.04 20.78
C ARG A 239 2.42 -9.78 22.10
N HIS A 240 2.37 -8.51 22.53
CA HIS A 240 1.83 -8.09 23.82
C HIS A 240 0.87 -6.90 23.64
N PRO A 241 -0.34 -7.12 23.08
CA PRO A 241 -1.25 -6.05 22.74
C PRO A 241 -1.72 -5.23 23.94
N GLU A 242 -1.90 -5.84 25.09
CA GLU A 242 -2.29 -5.16 26.33
C GLU A 242 -1.20 -4.19 26.82
N PHE A 243 0.05 -4.64 26.79
CA PHE A 243 1.19 -3.80 27.13
C PHE A 243 1.35 -2.64 26.16
N ALA A 244 1.19 -2.89 24.85
CA ALA A 244 1.21 -1.83 23.85
C ALA A 244 0.11 -0.80 24.07
N ALA A 245 -1.11 -1.24 24.35
CA ALA A 245 -2.22 -0.37 24.68
C ALA A 245 -1.95 0.49 25.94
N TRP A 246 -1.36 -0.10 26.98
CA TRP A 246 -0.96 0.61 28.19
C TRP A 246 0.10 1.69 27.90
N VAL A 247 1.15 1.36 27.14
CA VAL A 247 2.20 2.32 26.72
C VAL A 247 1.60 3.45 25.88
N GLN A 248 0.73 3.13 24.93
CA GLN A 248 0.09 4.13 24.06
C GLN A 248 -0.77 5.12 24.86
N ARG A 249 -1.57 4.62 25.80
CA ARG A 249 -2.40 5.48 26.67
C ARG A 249 -1.56 6.45 27.50
N ARG A 250 -0.40 6.01 28.03
CA ARG A 250 0.51 6.85 28.82
C ARG A 250 1.42 7.73 27.97
N GLY A 251 1.75 7.31 26.75
CA GLY A 251 2.68 7.99 25.84
C GLY A 251 2.07 9.11 24.99
N GLY A 252 0.81 9.52 25.25
CA GLY A 252 0.15 10.60 24.49
C GLY A 252 -0.17 10.24 23.03
N ALA A 253 -0.30 8.96 22.70
CA ALA A 253 -0.66 8.50 21.35
C ALA A 253 -1.99 9.05 20.85
N GLU A 254 -2.95 9.31 21.78
CA GLU A 254 -4.26 9.90 21.48
C GLU A 254 -4.14 11.30 20.85
N ARG A 255 -3.25 12.15 21.33
CA ARG A 255 -3.03 13.49 20.77
C ARG A 255 -2.53 13.42 19.33
N ILE A 256 -1.54 12.58 19.06
CA ILE A 256 -0.97 12.41 17.72
C ILE A 256 -2.02 11.82 16.76
N ALA A 257 -2.77 10.84 17.24
CA ALA A 257 -3.86 10.24 16.48
C ALA A 257 -4.97 11.25 16.16
N SER A 258 -5.27 12.19 17.08
CA SER A 258 -6.24 13.27 16.86
C SER A 258 -5.76 14.26 15.81
N GLU A 259 -4.50 14.69 15.88
CA GLU A 259 -3.89 15.58 14.89
C GLU A 259 -3.90 14.93 13.49
N LEU A 260 -3.56 13.64 13.40
CA LEU A 260 -3.61 12.89 12.15
C LEU A 260 -5.03 12.78 11.58
N ALA A 261 -6.00 12.47 12.43
CA ALA A 261 -7.41 12.36 12.04
C ALA A 261 -7.96 13.69 11.51
N ALA A 262 -7.67 14.79 12.20
CA ALA A 262 -8.08 16.13 11.77
C ALA A 262 -7.49 16.52 10.40
N GLY A 263 -6.21 16.25 10.16
CA GLY A 263 -5.56 16.53 8.88
C GLY A 263 -5.97 15.60 7.73
N GLN A 264 -6.78 14.58 8.00
CA GLN A 264 -7.28 13.62 7.00
C GLN A 264 -8.79 13.72 6.74
N ALA A 265 -9.51 14.53 7.48
CA ALA A 265 -10.98 14.57 7.43
C ALA A 265 -11.52 14.84 6.01
N ASP A 266 -10.93 15.78 5.28
CA ASP A 266 -11.35 16.18 3.93
C ASP A 266 -11.00 15.15 2.83
N LYS A 267 -10.28 14.08 3.16
CA LYS A 267 -9.79 13.07 2.20
C LYS A 267 -10.37 11.68 2.40
N ARG A 268 -11.40 11.56 3.27
CA ARG A 268 -12.08 10.30 3.61
C ARG A 268 -12.97 9.75 2.50
#